data_d96d9780fac85c653fa5acf10b1af267
#
_entry.id   d96d9780fac85c653fa5acf10b1af267
#
_cell.length_a   1.000
_cell.length_b   1.000
_cell.length_c   1.000
_cell.angle_alpha   90.00
_cell.angle_beta   90.00
_cell.angle_gamma   90.00
#
_symmetry.space_group_name_H-M   'P 1'
#
loop_
_entity.id
_entity.type
_entity.pdbx_description
1 polymer ?
#
loop_
_entity_poly.entity_id
_entity_poly.type
_entity_poly.pdbx_seq_one_letter_code
_entity_poly.pdbx_strand_id
1 'polypeptide(L)'
;MKLLGRSHLVAVAAVTIMALGVGAALANTQHHNPPRDGGKHGLHGQCSPAQVARNKANVVAYYTTAFNDKKPEEAVAKYGGPVYIQHNPQAADGFDAFIGFVKAFTTQFPQLHVDIKRVIGECNMVVTHSHITTSPSDRGQAVADIFRLNRQGKVVEHWDVIQDVPATSANDNTMF
;
A
#
# COMPACT_ATOMS: atom_id res chain seq x y z
N MET A 1 6.61 -19.01 -53.25
CA MET A 1 5.44 -18.56 -52.49
C MET A 1 5.91 -18.41 -51.03
N LYS A 2 6.27 -17.18 -50.63
CA LYS A 2 6.83 -16.88 -49.29
C LYS A 2 5.69 -16.48 -48.36
N LEU A 3 5.47 -17.23 -47.28
CA LEU A 3 4.56 -16.88 -46.20
C LEU A 3 5.31 -15.96 -45.24
N LEU A 4 4.85 -14.70 -45.17
CA LEU A 4 5.31 -13.74 -44.18
C LEU A 4 4.67 -14.07 -42.82
N GLY A 5 5.51 -14.38 -41.84
CA GLY A 5 5.11 -14.51 -40.45
C GLY A 5 4.73 -13.15 -39.90
N ARG A 6 3.52 -13.01 -39.36
CA ARG A 6 3.07 -11.86 -38.60
C ARG A 6 3.62 -11.96 -37.18
N SER A 7 4.61 -11.11 -36.90
CA SER A 7 5.07 -10.88 -35.53
C SER A 7 4.02 -10.06 -34.77
N HIS A 8 3.36 -10.67 -33.80
CA HIS A 8 2.54 -9.95 -32.86
C HIS A 8 3.47 -9.25 -31.84
N LEU A 9 3.63 -7.93 -32.02
CA LEU A 9 4.16 -7.08 -30.94
C LEU A 9 3.12 -7.05 -29.84
N VAL A 10 3.41 -7.72 -28.74
CA VAL A 10 2.69 -7.51 -27.47
C VAL A 10 3.25 -6.21 -26.89
N ALA A 11 2.45 -5.15 -26.99
CA ALA A 11 2.75 -3.90 -26.31
C ALA A 11 2.64 -4.13 -24.80
N VAL A 12 3.78 -4.08 -24.11
CA VAL A 12 3.82 -3.99 -22.66
C VAL A 12 3.31 -2.60 -22.30
N ALA A 13 2.06 -2.53 -21.85
CA ALA A 13 1.51 -1.31 -21.30
C ALA A 13 2.17 -1.08 -19.92
N ALA A 14 3.22 -0.26 -19.91
CA ALA A 14 3.65 0.37 -18.68
C ALA A 14 2.47 1.22 -18.18
N VAL A 15 1.90 0.85 -17.05
CA VAL A 15 0.85 1.65 -16.41
C VAL A 15 1.53 2.88 -15.80
N THR A 16 1.72 3.90 -16.64
CA THR A 16 2.05 5.23 -16.17
C THR A 16 0.74 5.83 -15.66
N ILE A 17 0.59 5.96 -14.36
CA ILE A 17 -0.53 6.69 -13.76
C ILE A 17 -0.32 8.16 -14.13
N MET A 18 -0.99 8.60 -15.21
CA MET A 18 -1.08 10.03 -15.51
C MET A 18 -1.99 10.67 -14.46
N ALA A 19 -1.41 11.48 -13.61
CA ALA A 19 -2.15 12.43 -12.80
C ALA A 19 -2.85 13.42 -13.74
N LEU A 20 -4.17 13.35 -13.81
CA LEU A 20 -5.00 14.38 -14.42
C LEU A 20 -4.86 15.64 -13.55
N GLY A 21 -4.14 16.62 -14.07
CA GLY A 21 -3.96 17.91 -13.45
C GLY A 21 -5.28 18.64 -13.31
N VAL A 22 -5.72 18.87 -12.08
CA VAL A 22 -6.71 19.89 -11.74
C VAL A 22 -5.96 21.05 -11.11
N GLY A 23 -6.23 22.22 -11.63
CA GLY A 23 -5.57 23.51 -11.51
C GLY A 23 -4.94 23.88 -10.16
N ALA A 24 -3.79 24.50 -10.30
CA ALA A 24 -3.01 25.11 -9.23
C ALA A 24 -3.79 26.20 -8.48
N ALA A 25 -4.09 25.95 -7.22
CA ALA A 25 -4.26 27.00 -6.24
C ALA A 25 -2.92 27.14 -5.50
N LEU A 26 -2.26 28.30 -5.67
CA LEU A 26 -1.07 28.65 -4.90
C LEU A 26 -1.44 28.82 -3.43
N ALA A 27 -1.33 27.76 -2.66
CA ALA A 27 -1.35 27.84 -1.22
C ALA A 27 0.09 27.95 -0.74
N ASN A 28 0.40 29.10 -0.14
CA ASN A 28 1.66 29.38 0.56
C ASN A 28 1.75 28.44 1.77
N THR A 29 2.36 27.27 1.61
CA THR A 29 2.58 26.32 2.70
C THR A 29 3.84 26.74 3.47
N GLN A 30 3.63 27.44 4.57
CA GLN A 30 4.64 27.47 5.63
C GLN A 30 4.86 26.02 6.08
N HIS A 31 6.09 25.52 5.90
CA HIS A 31 6.51 24.27 6.50
C HIS A 31 6.37 24.37 8.02
N HIS A 32 5.25 23.95 8.54
CA HIS A 32 5.12 23.63 9.95
C HIS A 32 5.80 22.28 10.15
N ASN A 33 7.08 22.32 10.54
CA ASN A 33 7.67 21.17 11.20
C ASN A 33 6.85 20.91 12.45
N PRO A 34 6.19 19.75 12.59
CA PRO A 34 5.57 19.41 13.86
C PRO A 34 6.66 19.43 14.94
N PRO A 35 6.35 19.86 16.17
CA PRO A 35 7.32 19.85 17.24
C PRO A 35 7.88 18.45 17.35
N ARG A 36 9.21 18.32 17.21
CA ARG A 36 9.92 17.10 17.57
C ARG A 36 9.67 16.92 19.05
N ASP A 37 8.74 16.01 19.36
CA ASP A 37 8.57 15.56 20.73
C ASP A 37 9.91 15.00 21.16
N GLY A 38 10.61 15.76 22.01
CA GLY A 38 11.89 15.40 22.62
C GLY A 38 11.74 14.28 23.65
N GLY A 39 10.81 13.36 23.40
CA GLY A 39 10.64 12.13 24.15
C GLY A 39 11.92 11.32 24.06
N LYS A 40 12.71 11.35 25.16
CA LYS A 40 13.82 10.45 25.42
C LYS A 40 13.50 9.10 24.79
N HIS A 41 14.32 8.66 23.82
CA HIS A 41 14.36 7.28 23.36
C HIS A 41 14.63 6.37 24.54
N GLY A 42 13.62 6.16 25.36
CA GLY A 42 13.58 5.11 26.35
C GLY A 42 13.54 3.81 25.58
N LEU A 43 14.66 3.16 25.51
CA LEU A 43 14.87 1.80 25.08
C LEU A 43 13.73 0.94 25.64
N HIS A 44 12.91 0.40 24.72
CA HIS A 44 12.05 -0.74 24.96
C HIS A 44 11.07 -0.64 26.14
N GLY A 45 10.06 0.18 26.04
CA GLY A 45 8.78 -0.18 26.64
C GLY A 45 8.38 -1.49 25.96
N GLN A 46 8.52 -2.61 26.68
CA GLN A 46 8.29 -3.96 26.13
C GLN A 46 6.88 -4.03 25.56
N CYS A 47 6.80 -4.05 24.24
CA CYS A 47 5.51 -4.26 23.54
C CYS A 47 5.03 -5.67 23.89
N SER A 48 3.84 -5.80 24.39
CA SER A 48 3.31 -7.13 24.70
C SER A 48 3.10 -7.92 23.40
N PRO A 49 3.32 -9.26 23.42
CA PRO A 49 2.99 -10.11 22.28
C PRO A 49 1.54 -9.94 21.80
N ALA A 50 0.62 -9.69 22.73
CA ALA A 50 -0.79 -9.43 22.42
C ALA A 50 -0.98 -8.12 21.62
N GLN A 51 -0.22 -7.08 21.93
CA GLN A 51 -0.23 -5.84 21.16
C GLN A 51 0.29 -6.06 19.73
N VAL A 52 1.39 -6.77 19.57
CA VAL A 52 1.94 -7.11 18.25
C VAL A 52 0.94 -7.94 17.45
N ALA A 53 0.34 -8.97 18.05
CA ALA A 53 -0.66 -9.80 17.40
C ALA A 53 -1.89 -8.99 16.96
N ARG A 54 -2.41 -8.12 17.82
CA ARG A 54 -3.50 -7.20 17.48
C ARG A 54 -3.13 -6.27 16.33
N ASN A 55 -1.94 -5.67 16.35
CA ASN A 55 -1.48 -4.75 15.31
C ASN A 55 -1.40 -5.46 13.96
N LYS A 56 -0.84 -6.65 13.91
CA LYS A 56 -0.81 -7.50 12.70
C LYS A 56 -2.22 -7.79 12.18
N ALA A 57 -3.13 -8.21 13.05
CA ALA A 57 -4.52 -8.49 12.68
C ALA A 57 -5.24 -7.26 12.14
N ASN A 58 -5.02 -6.08 12.75
CA ASN A 58 -5.63 -4.83 12.31
C ASN A 58 -5.13 -4.40 10.92
N VAL A 59 -3.83 -4.54 10.62
CA VAL A 59 -3.27 -4.21 9.30
C VAL A 59 -3.84 -5.15 8.22
N VAL A 60 -3.87 -6.45 8.48
CA VAL A 60 -4.48 -7.43 7.56
C VAL A 60 -5.93 -7.05 7.27
N ALA A 61 -6.71 -6.81 8.33
CA ALA A 61 -8.12 -6.44 8.18
C ALA A 61 -8.31 -5.10 7.48
N TYR A 62 -7.44 -4.10 7.74
CA TYR A 62 -7.45 -2.80 7.07
C TYR A 62 -7.32 -2.96 5.55
N TYR A 63 -6.30 -3.70 5.09
CA TYR A 63 -6.05 -3.91 3.66
C TYR A 63 -7.10 -4.79 3.01
N THR A 64 -7.49 -5.89 3.66
CA THR A 64 -8.54 -6.77 3.12
C THR A 64 -9.85 -6.00 2.94
N THR A 65 -10.27 -5.25 3.97
CA THR A 65 -11.51 -4.47 3.89
C THR A 65 -11.43 -3.37 2.82
N ALA A 66 -10.29 -2.65 2.75
CA ALA A 66 -10.13 -1.58 1.78
C ALA A 66 -10.11 -2.08 0.34
N PHE A 67 -9.25 -3.05 0.02
CA PHE A 67 -8.97 -3.44 -1.37
C PHE A 67 -9.79 -4.65 -1.83
N ASN A 68 -9.84 -5.73 -1.05
CA ASN A 68 -10.53 -6.96 -1.47
C ASN A 68 -12.05 -6.82 -1.33
N ASP A 69 -12.53 -6.27 -0.20
CA ASP A 69 -13.94 -6.00 0.03
C ASP A 69 -14.41 -4.70 -0.63
N LYS A 70 -13.47 -3.85 -1.12
CA LYS A 70 -13.72 -2.55 -1.78
C LYS A 70 -14.50 -1.57 -0.90
N LYS A 71 -14.19 -1.57 0.39
CA LYS A 71 -14.84 -0.75 1.43
C LYS A 71 -13.83 0.14 2.16
N PRO A 72 -13.16 1.07 1.46
CA PRO A 72 -12.10 1.87 2.07
C PRO A 72 -12.58 2.77 3.20
N GLU A 73 -13.81 3.29 3.15
CA GLU A 73 -14.39 4.10 4.24
C GLU A 73 -14.57 3.26 5.50
N GLU A 74 -15.07 2.02 5.37
CA GLU A 74 -15.23 1.10 6.50
C GLU A 74 -13.87 0.73 7.09
N ALA A 75 -12.89 0.46 6.24
CA ALA A 75 -11.53 0.16 6.64
C ALA A 75 -10.92 1.32 7.45
N VAL A 76 -11.03 2.55 6.95
CA VAL A 76 -10.53 3.76 7.64
C VAL A 76 -11.27 4.00 8.94
N ALA A 77 -12.61 3.94 8.95
CA ALA A 77 -13.40 4.15 10.16
C ALA A 77 -13.04 3.16 11.29
N LYS A 78 -12.74 1.91 10.91
CA LYS A 78 -12.46 0.84 11.88
C LYS A 78 -10.99 0.76 12.28
N TYR A 79 -10.06 0.99 11.38
CA TYR A 79 -8.63 0.74 11.58
C TYR A 79 -7.75 1.98 11.42
N GLY A 80 -8.25 3.07 10.86
CA GLY A 80 -7.55 4.33 10.73
C GLY A 80 -7.41 5.08 12.06
N GLY A 81 -6.29 5.79 12.22
CA GLY A 81 -6.03 6.67 13.34
C GLY A 81 -6.47 8.11 13.08
N PRO A 82 -6.02 9.07 13.88
CA PRO A 82 -6.40 10.48 13.71
C PRO A 82 -5.67 11.16 12.54
N VAL A 83 -4.57 10.58 12.07
CA VAL A 83 -3.76 11.07 10.95
C VAL A 83 -3.35 9.90 10.07
N TYR A 84 -2.99 10.17 8.81
CA TYR A 84 -2.37 9.21 7.91
C TYR A 84 -1.26 9.90 7.14
N ILE A 85 -0.02 9.58 7.49
CA ILE A 85 1.18 10.09 6.83
C ILE A 85 1.56 9.10 5.75
N GLN A 86 1.65 9.57 4.51
CA GLN A 86 1.96 8.74 3.35
C GLN A 86 3.36 9.02 2.83
N HIS A 87 4.16 7.98 2.62
CA HIS A 87 5.53 8.11 2.11
C HIS A 87 5.70 7.61 0.68
N ASN A 88 4.66 7.03 0.06
CA ASN A 88 4.68 6.77 -1.37
C ASN A 88 4.64 8.11 -2.13
N PRO A 89 5.66 8.41 -2.98
CA PRO A 89 5.74 9.71 -3.66
C PRO A 89 4.61 9.95 -4.68
N GLN A 90 3.83 8.94 -5.00
CA GLN A 90 2.70 9.00 -5.94
C GLN A 90 1.33 9.11 -5.25
N ALA A 91 1.30 9.11 -3.91
CA ALA A 91 0.08 9.19 -3.13
C ALA A 91 0.11 10.38 -2.17
N ALA A 92 -1.01 11.08 -2.05
CA ALA A 92 -1.13 12.21 -1.13
C ALA A 92 -1.41 11.75 0.31
N ASP A 93 -1.09 12.62 1.27
CA ASP A 93 -1.37 12.44 2.69
C ASP A 93 -2.88 12.41 2.98
N GLY A 94 -3.22 11.73 4.07
CA GLY A 94 -4.57 11.73 4.64
C GLY A 94 -5.46 10.60 4.17
N PHE A 95 -6.42 10.24 5.02
CA PHE A 95 -7.34 9.15 4.72
C PHE A 95 -8.30 9.45 3.58
N ASP A 96 -8.66 10.70 3.34
CA ASP A 96 -9.51 11.08 2.20
C ASP A 96 -8.81 10.77 0.87
N ALA A 97 -7.50 11.03 0.79
CA ALA A 97 -6.69 10.68 -0.37
C ALA A 97 -6.58 9.16 -0.54
N PHE A 98 -6.36 8.41 0.55
CA PHE A 98 -6.35 6.95 0.53
C PHE A 98 -7.69 6.38 0.05
N ILE A 99 -8.81 6.84 0.60
CA ILE A 99 -10.15 6.41 0.19
C ILE A 99 -10.38 6.70 -1.30
N GLY A 100 -10.04 7.91 -1.75
CA GLY A 100 -10.16 8.30 -3.15
C GLY A 100 -9.34 7.42 -4.08
N PHE A 101 -8.09 7.14 -3.72
CA PHE A 101 -7.20 6.24 -4.44
C PHE A 101 -7.78 4.82 -4.54
N VAL A 102 -8.17 4.22 -3.42
CA VAL A 102 -8.69 2.83 -3.41
C VAL A 102 -9.96 2.73 -4.27
N LYS A 103 -10.88 3.69 -4.17
CA LYS A 103 -12.10 3.73 -5.01
C LYS A 103 -11.77 3.81 -6.50
N ALA A 104 -10.90 4.72 -6.89
CA ALA A 104 -10.49 4.87 -8.29
C ALA A 104 -9.82 3.57 -8.79
N PHE A 105 -8.91 3.02 -8.01
CA PHE A 105 -8.15 1.83 -8.38
C PHE A 105 -9.03 0.58 -8.48
N THR A 106 -9.93 0.34 -7.51
CA THR A 106 -10.86 -0.80 -7.57
C THR A 106 -11.97 -0.64 -8.62
N THR A 107 -12.30 0.59 -9.01
CA THR A 107 -13.20 0.87 -10.14
C THR A 107 -12.51 0.57 -11.47
N GLN A 108 -11.26 1.01 -11.63
CA GLN A 108 -10.45 0.75 -12.82
C GLN A 108 -10.14 -0.74 -12.98
N PHE A 109 -9.88 -1.43 -11.87
CA PHE A 109 -9.53 -2.84 -11.84
C PHE A 109 -10.52 -3.63 -10.96
N PRO A 110 -11.70 -4.00 -11.49
CA PRO A 110 -12.73 -4.67 -10.69
C PRO A 110 -12.33 -6.04 -10.14
N GLN A 111 -11.29 -6.66 -10.71
CA GLN A 111 -10.75 -7.95 -10.28
C GLN A 111 -9.45 -7.79 -9.46
N LEU A 112 -9.16 -6.56 -9.00
CA LEU A 112 -8.03 -6.29 -8.11
C LEU A 112 -8.10 -7.21 -6.89
N HIS A 113 -6.97 -7.83 -6.59
CA HIS A 113 -6.82 -8.68 -5.41
C HIS A 113 -5.48 -8.44 -4.73
N VAL A 114 -5.50 -8.33 -3.42
CA VAL A 114 -4.32 -8.24 -2.54
C VAL A 114 -4.23 -9.55 -1.78
N ASP A 115 -3.22 -10.35 -2.10
CA ASP A 115 -2.92 -11.62 -1.42
C ASP A 115 -1.72 -11.43 -0.48
N ILE A 116 -2.00 -11.28 0.82
CA ILE A 116 -0.98 -11.05 1.85
C ILE A 116 -0.29 -12.39 2.18
N LYS A 117 0.95 -12.54 1.74
CA LYS A 117 1.75 -13.76 1.91
C LYS A 117 2.41 -13.85 3.28
N ARG A 118 2.87 -12.73 3.83
CA ARG A 118 3.56 -12.67 5.14
C ARG A 118 3.19 -11.42 5.89
N VAL A 119 3.14 -11.54 7.23
CA VAL A 119 2.93 -10.41 8.12
C VAL A 119 3.97 -10.48 9.24
N ILE A 120 4.85 -9.50 9.29
CA ILE A 120 5.88 -9.35 10.31
C ILE A 120 5.49 -8.17 11.19
N GLY A 121 5.68 -8.26 12.50
CA GLY A 121 5.34 -7.17 13.41
C GLY A 121 6.33 -7.03 14.54
N GLU A 122 6.70 -5.80 14.82
CA GLU A 122 7.52 -5.42 15.97
C GLU A 122 6.92 -4.16 16.60
N CYS A 123 6.50 -4.28 17.83
CA CYS A 123 5.86 -3.19 18.59
C CYS A 123 4.68 -2.56 17.85
N ASN A 124 4.86 -1.32 17.39
CA ASN A 124 3.88 -0.55 16.64
C ASN A 124 4.15 -0.53 15.13
N MET A 125 5.12 -1.31 14.67
CA MET A 125 5.43 -1.47 13.26
C MET A 125 4.91 -2.82 12.76
N VAL A 126 4.31 -2.82 11.59
CA VAL A 126 3.86 -4.03 10.88
C VAL A 126 4.30 -3.93 9.44
N VAL A 127 4.86 -5.02 8.93
CA VAL A 127 5.21 -5.18 7.53
C VAL A 127 4.35 -6.27 6.93
N THR A 128 3.72 -6.01 5.79
CA THR A 128 3.12 -7.04 4.95
C THR A 128 3.99 -7.28 3.72
N HIS A 129 4.08 -8.52 3.28
CA HIS A 129 4.59 -8.88 1.98
C HIS A 129 3.44 -9.46 1.17
N SER A 130 3.05 -8.79 0.11
CA SER A 130 1.82 -9.05 -0.61
C SER A 130 2.06 -9.27 -2.10
N HIS A 131 1.20 -10.08 -2.73
CA HIS A 131 1.04 -10.17 -4.17
C HIS A 131 -0.22 -9.39 -4.56
N ILE A 132 -0.06 -8.32 -5.32
CA ILE A 132 -1.18 -7.51 -5.81
C ILE A 132 -1.35 -7.79 -7.29
N THR A 133 -2.57 -8.17 -7.71
CA THR A 133 -2.93 -8.42 -9.11
C THR A 133 -4.15 -7.60 -9.49
N THR A 134 -4.19 -7.09 -10.71
CA THR A 134 -5.32 -6.32 -11.26
C THR A 134 -6.33 -7.18 -12.00
N SER A 135 -5.92 -8.40 -12.39
CA SER A 135 -6.76 -9.44 -13.01
C SER A 135 -6.16 -10.83 -12.78
N PRO A 136 -6.90 -11.93 -13.01
CA PRO A 136 -6.39 -13.30 -12.87
C PRO A 136 -5.21 -13.65 -13.82
N SER A 137 -5.07 -12.93 -14.93
CA SER A 137 -3.98 -13.12 -15.90
C SER A 137 -2.80 -12.18 -15.69
N ASP A 138 -2.91 -11.25 -14.73
CA ASP A 138 -1.86 -10.31 -14.39
C ASP A 138 -0.77 -11.04 -13.57
N ARG A 139 0.49 -10.81 -13.91
CA ARG A 139 1.59 -11.28 -13.05
C ARG A 139 1.67 -10.50 -11.75
N GLY A 140 1.16 -9.28 -11.76
CA GLY A 140 1.05 -8.43 -10.59
C GLY A 140 2.36 -7.85 -10.10
N GLN A 141 2.32 -7.44 -8.86
CA GLN A 141 3.42 -6.78 -8.15
C GLN A 141 3.67 -7.45 -6.80
N ALA A 142 4.94 -7.58 -6.45
CA ALA A 142 5.37 -7.87 -5.09
C ALA A 142 5.49 -6.54 -4.34
N VAL A 143 4.79 -6.44 -3.23
CA VAL A 143 4.73 -5.21 -2.43
C VAL A 143 5.13 -5.50 -1.00
N ALA A 144 6.05 -4.71 -0.47
CA ALA A 144 6.35 -4.64 0.95
C ALA A 144 5.77 -3.34 1.50
N ASP A 145 4.63 -3.46 2.18
CA ASP A 145 4.01 -2.33 2.87
C ASP A 145 4.47 -2.28 4.32
N ILE A 146 4.81 -1.11 4.80
CA ILE A 146 5.25 -0.86 6.17
C ILE A 146 4.25 0.10 6.81
N PHE A 147 3.69 -0.31 7.95
CA PHE A 147 2.72 0.46 8.69
C PHE A 147 3.24 0.82 10.06
N ARG A 148 3.02 2.05 10.49
CA ARG A 148 3.11 2.43 11.89
C ARG A 148 1.70 2.58 12.46
N LEU A 149 1.52 2.03 13.66
CA LEU A 149 0.24 2.11 14.37
C LEU A 149 0.40 2.93 15.66
N ASN A 150 -0.68 3.55 16.10
CA ASN A 150 -0.72 4.21 17.41
C ASN A 150 -0.94 3.19 18.55
N ARG A 151 -1.00 3.68 19.79
CA ARG A 151 -1.19 2.82 20.98
C ARG A 151 -2.52 2.05 20.97
N GLN A 152 -3.53 2.56 20.27
CA GLN A 152 -4.83 1.91 20.09
C GLN A 152 -4.82 0.85 18.98
N GLY A 153 -3.71 0.66 18.29
CA GLY A 153 -3.55 -0.27 17.17
C GLY A 153 -4.19 0.23 15.88
N LYS A 154 -4.28 1.56 15.72
CA LYS A 154 -4.79 2.21 14.51
C LYS A 154 -3.65 2.64 13.61
N VAL A 155 -3.82 2.45 12.29
CA VAL A 155 -2.84 2.86 11.27
C VAL A 155 -2.75 4.39 11.24
N VAL A 156 -1.51 4.92 11.28
CA VAL A 156 -1.23 6.36 11.27
C VAL A 156 -0.18 6.76 10.26
N GLU A 157 0.56 5.80 9.68
CA GLU A 157 1.64 6.09 8.75
C GLU A 157 1.94 4.87 7.88
N HIS A 158 2.37 5.09 6.63
CA HIS A 158 2.55 4.06 5.65
C HIS A 158 3.71 4.37 4.70
N TRP A 159 4.53 3.36 4.43
CA TRP A 159 5.54 3.30 3.36
C TRP A 159 5.28 2.06 2.53
N ASP A 160 5.72 2.06 1.29
CA ASP A 160 5.72 0.88 0.44
C ASP A 160 6.98 0.77 -0.43
N VAL A 161 7.29 -0.45 -0.80
CA VAL A 161 8.27 -0.78 -1.84
C VAL A 161 7.60 -1.74 -2.80
N ILE A 162 7.55 -1.36 -4.07
CA ILE A 162 6.81 -2.08 -5.10
C ILE A 162 7.77 -2.57 -6.17
N GLN A 163 7.65 -3.85 -6.55
CA GLN A 163 8.39 -4.45 -7.63
C GLN A 163 7.47 -5.25 -8.54
N ASP A 164 7.54 -5.01 -9.85
CA ASP A 164 6.78 -5.80 -10.82
C ASP A 164 7.28 -7.25 -10.85
N VAL A 165 6.33 -8.21 -10.96
CA VAL A 165 6.67 -9.61 -11.16
C VAL A 165 7.09 -9.81 -12.62
N PRO A 166 8.37 -10.15 -12.90
CA PRO A 166 8.90 -10.21 -14.24
C PRO A 166 8.35 -11.43 -15.01
N ALA A 167 8.45 -11.38 -16.33
CA ALA A 167 8.09 -12.52 -17.19
C ALA A 167 9.08 -13.68 -17.08
N THR A 168 10.32 -13.38 -16.75
CA THR A 168 11.42 -14.35 -16.61
C THR A 168 12.23 -14.02 -15.37
N SER A 169 12.77 -15.04 -14.73
CA SER A 169 13.61 -14.90 -13.54
C SER A 169 14.99 -15.50 -13.79
N ALA A 170 16.00 -15.02 -13.09
CA ALA A 170 17.35 -15.59 -13.08
C ALA A 170 17.47 -16.87 -12.24
N ASN A 171 16.43 -17.24 -11.49
CA ASN A 171 16.34 -18.43 -10.66
C ASN A 171 14.91 -18.99 -10.68
N ASP A 172 14.70 -20.17 -10.13
CA ASP A 172 13.41 -20.88 -10.13
C ASP A 172 12.55 -20.55 -8.87
N ASN A 173 12.97 -19.59 -8.05
CA ASN A 173 12.22 -19.21 -6.86
C ASN A 173 11.10 -18.22 -7.22
N THR A 174 9.97 -18.32 -6.50
CA THR A 174 8.93 -17.29 -6.59
C THR A 174 9.33 -16.04 -5.77
N MET A 175 8.74 -14.90 -6.10
CA MET A 175 8.89 -13.67 -5.30
C MET A 175 8.07 -13.70 -3.99
N PHE A 176 7.30 -14.80 -3.74
CA PHE A 176 6.33 -14.88 -2.64
C PHE A 176 6.56 -16.07 -1.72
#